data_1166e36739e71095d2101452fbb3491b
#
_entry.id   1166e36739e71095d2101452fbb3491b
#
_cell.length_a   1.000
_cell.length_b   1.000
_cell.length_c   1.000
_cell.angle_alpha   90.00
_cell.angle_beta   90.00
_cell.angle_gamma   90.00
#
_symmetry.space_group_name_H-M   'P 1'
#
loop_
_entity.id
_entity.type
_entity.pdbx_description
1 polymer ?
#
loop_
_entity_poly.entity_id
_entity_poly.type
_entity_poly.pdbx_seq_one_letter_code
_entity_poly.pdbx_strand_id
1 'polypeptide(L)'
;MADRVAIVTGANTGIGLAIAERFLADGWKLGYATQDNEERHEGPLADLQKQYGEGRIHWVWGSIADPDVPERLVADTVQVLGRIDALVNNAGLSTAKPFLELTVDDFDLTFDVDVRGSFLAAQAAARRMKDQGGGSIVNITSVHEHIPRPSFAVYAAAKAALGMLSRNLALELAEFGIRVNSVAPGVIATPRNKADAERLDPEVPLGRPGKPEEVAALVAWLCSDEATYVTGSSYVMDGGMIQQVVTVPA
;
A
#
# COMPACT_ATOMS: atom_id res chain seq x y z
N MET A 1 3.96 21.73 -15.71
CA MET A 1 3.40 21.27 -14.42
C MET A 1 4.56 20.86 -13.54
N ALA A 2 4.54 21.15 -12.24
CA ALA A 2 5.58 20.62 -11.34
C ALA A 2 5.52 19.09 -11.35
N ASP A 3 6.69 18.44 -11.33
CA ASP A 3 6.77 16.97 -11.27
C ASP A 3 6.12 16.49 -9.96
N ARG A 4 5.10 15.65 -10.04
CA ARG A 4 4.46 15.04 -8.87
C ARG A 4 5.38 14.00 -8.24
N VAL A 5 5.30 13.86 -6.92
CA VAL A 5 6.10 12.92 -6.14
C VAL A 5 5.19 11.98 -5.37
N ALA A 6 5.39 10.67 -5.55
CA ALA A 6 4.74 9.63 -4.76
C ALA A 6 5.74 8.95 -3.83
N ILE A 7 5.29 8.59 -2.63
CA ILE A 7 5.99 7.64 -1.76
C ILE A 7 5.21 6.32 -1.77
N VAL A 8 5.91 5.20 -1.97
CA VAL A 8 5.33 3.86 -1.95
C VAL A 8 6.11 2.98 -0.98
N THR A 9 5.48 2.54 0.11
CA THR A 9 6.10 1.59 1.02
C THR A 9 6.00 0.17 0.49
N GLY A 10 7.02 -0.67 0.70
CA GLY A 10 7.05 -2.04 0.18
C GLY A 10 7.05 -2.12 -1.36
N ALA A 11 7.74 -1.17 -2.02
CA ALA A 11 7.77 -1.04 -3.48
C ALA A 11 8.64 -2.08 -4.21
N ASN A 12 9.39 -2.92 -3.49
CA ASN A 12 10.40 -3.82 -4.07
C ASN A 12 9.81 -5.00 -4.84
N THR A 13 8.55 -5.35 -4.64
CA THR A 13 7.92 -6.53 -5.24
C THR A 13 6.40 -6.43 -5.31
N GLY A 14 5.79 -7.26 -6.13
CA GLY A 14 4.34 -7.46 -6.20
C GLY A 14 3.55 -6.18 -6.46
N ILE A 15 2.51 -5.93 -5.65
CA ILE A 15 1.62 -4.77 -5.80
C ILE A 15 2.40 -3.47 -5.69
N GLY A 16 3.31 -3.34 -4.70
CA GLY A 16 4.08 -2.12 -4.51
C GLY A 16 4.99 -1.79 -5.69
N LEU A 17 5.62 -2.80 -6.29
CA LEU A 17 6.45 -2.60 -7.48
C LEU A 17 5.61 -2.14 -8.68
N ALA A 18 4.48 -2.78 -8.93
CA ALA A 18 3.58 -2.37 -10.01
C ALA A 18 3.04 -0.93 -9.84
N ILE A 19 2.78 -0.51 -8.58
CA ILE A 19 2.41 0.88 -8.27
C ILE A 19 3.57 1.83 -8.57
N ALA A 20 4.79 1.47 -8.17
CA ALA A 20 5.99 2.26 -8.42
C ALA A 20 6.26 2.43 -9.93
N GLU A 21 6.20 1.33 -10.69
CA GLU A 21 6.32 1.33 -12.14
C GLU A 21 5.26 2.22 -12.80
N ARG A 22 4.02 2.12 -12.35
CA ARG A 22 2.91 2.91 -12.87
C ARG A 22 3.12 4.41 -12.62
N PHE A 23 3.49 4.84 -11.42
CA PHE A 23 3.77 6.25 -11.15
C PHE A 23 4.92 6.80 -11.98
N LEU A 24 6.01 6.04 -12.12
CA LEU A 24 7.15 6.45 -12.95
C LEU A 24 6.76 6.56 -14.43
N ALA A 25 5.97 5.63 -14.96
CA ALA A 25 5.45 5.67 -16.33
C ALA A 25 4.52 6.87 -16.57
N ASP A 26 3.71 7.23 -15.57
CA ASP A 26 2.82 8.41 -15.60
C ASP A 26 3.59 9.73 -15.38
N GLY A 27 4.93 9.69 -15.27
CA GLY A 27 5.77 10.87 -15.16
C GLY A 27 6.01 11.36 -13.74
N TRP A 28 5.62 10.61 -12.70
CA TRP A 28 5.87 10.98 -11.31
C TRP A 28 7.33 10.69 -10.91
N LYS A 29 7.79 11.31 -9.83
CA LYS A 29 8.97 10.89 -9.09
C LYS A 29 8.58 9.99 -7.95
N LEU A 30 9.51 9.16 -7.45
CA LEU A 30 9.25 8.10 -6.48
C LEU A 30 10.19 8.19 -5.27
N GLY A 31 9.60 8.15 -4.06
CA GLY A 31 10.29 7.86 -2.81
C GLY A 31 9.91 6.46 -2.30
N TYR A 32 10.85 5.71 -1.72
CA TYR A 32 10.54 4.43 -1.09
C TYR A 32 11.54 4.05 0.01
N ALA A 33 11.13 3.12 0.90
CA ALA A 33 12.03 2.51 1.87
C ALA A 33 12.31 1.06 1.48
N THR A 34 13.53 0.60 1.71
CA THR A 34 13.97 -0.77 1.44
C THR A 34 14.79 -1.31 2.61
N GLN A 35 14.69 -2.63 2.85
CA GLN A 35 15.52 -3.38 3.78
C GLN A 35 16.64 -4.14 3.05
N ASP A 36 16.70 -4.03 1.73
CA ASP A 36 17.77 -4.61 0.93
C ASP A 36 19.09 -3.92 1.30
N ASN A 37 20.21 -4.52 0.94
CA ASN A 37 21.54 -4.09 1.38
C ASN A 37 21.74 -2.56 1.30
N GLU A 38 22.09 -1.93 2.45
CA GLU A 38 22.34 -0.50 2.55
C GLU A 38 23.44 0.00 1.60
N GLU A 39 24.45 -0.84 1.35
CA GLU A 39 25.59 -0.48 0.48
C GLU A 39 25.32 -0.70 -1.01
N ARG A 40 24.27 -1.46 -1.34
CA ARG A 40 23.96 -1.85 -2.74
C ARG A 40 22.49 -1.68 -3.03
N HIS A 41 22.18 -0.62 -3.75
CA HIS A 41 20.88 -0.46 -4.37
C HIS A 41 20.79 -1.42 -5.57
N GLU A 42 20.18 -2.58 -5.36
CA GLU A 42 20.02 -3.66 -6.36
C GLU A 42 18.54 -4.04 -6.51
N GLY A 43 18.22 -4.77 -7.57
CA GLY A 43 16.87 -5.29 -7.83
C GLY A 43 15.99 -4.38 -8.68
N PRO A 44 14.68 -4.69 -8.78
CA PRO A 44 13.79 -4.04 -9.74
C PRO A 44 13.75 -2.52 -9.65
N LEU A 45 13.81 -1.94 -8.45
CA LEU A 45 13.81 -0.48 -8.29
C LEU A 45 15.11 0.18 -8.73
N ALA A 46 16.24 -0.50 -8.59
CA ALA A 46 17.51 -0.02 -9.15
C ALA A 46 17.49 -0.04 -10.69
N ASP A 47 16.83 -1.02 -11.28
CA ASP A 47 16.66 -1.09 -12.73
C ASP A 47 15.70 0.00 -13.22
N LEU A 48 14.63 0.30 -12.48
CA LEU A 48 13.78 1.45 -12.76
C LEU A 48 14.55 2.78 -12.65
N GLN A 49 15.45 2.91 -11.69
CA GLN A 49 16.30 4.11 -11.57
C GLN A 49 17.20 4.31 -12.80
N LYS A 50 17.78 3.22 -13.33
CA LYS A 50 18.55 3.27 -14.59
C LYS A 50 17.66 3.67 -15.77
N GLN A 51 16.43 3.14 -15.83
CA GLN A 51 15.47 3.40 -16.90
C GLN A 51 14.94 4.84 -16.90
N TYR A 52 14.56 5.35 -15.72
CA TYR A 52 13.87 6.66 -15.59
C TYR A 52 14.80 7.82 -15.20
N GLY A 53 16.04 7.53 -14.80
CA GLY A 53 17.05 8.51 -14.40
C GLY A 53 17.19 8.69 -12.88
N GLU A 54 18.42 8.95 -12.42
CA GLU A 54 18.78 9.05 -11.00
C GLU A 54 18.01 10.14 -10.23
N GLY A 55 17.67 11.24 -10.88
CA GLY A 55 16.92 12.33 -10.24
C GLY A 55 15.41 12.09 -10.05
N ARG A 56 14.91 10.93 -10.45
CA ARG A 56 13.47 10.61 -10.37
C ARG A 56 13.12 9.68 -9.21
N ILE A 57 14.10 9.02 -8.62
CA ILE A 57 13.91 8.05 -7.55
C ILE A 57 14.80 8.40 -6.37
N HIS A 58 14.22 8.44 -5.17
CA HIS A 58 14.94 8.54 -3.90
C HIS A 58 14.58 7.37 -3.00
N TRP A 59 15.52 6.85 -2.25
CA TRP A 59 15.28 5.74 -1.35
C TRP A 59 15.97 5.90 0.00
N VAL A 60 15.38 5.28 1.01
CA VAL A 60 15.88 5.24 2.38
C VAL A 60 16.04 3.78 2.79
N TRP A 61 17.17 3.46 3.40
CA TRP A 61 17.37 2.13 3.98
C TRP A 61 16.67 2.02 5.33
N GLY A 62 15.93 0.92 5.53
CA GLY A 62 15.29 0.58 6.78
C GLY A 62 13.93 -0.09 6.65
N SER A 63 13.49 -0.70 7.75
CA SER A 63 12.15 -1.28 7.85
C SER A 63 11.12 -0.23 8.17
N ILE A 64 9.96 -0.29 7.54
CA ILE A 64 8.81 0.56 7.90
C ILE A 64 8.28 0.26 9.32
N ALA A 65 8.62 -0.90 9.90
CA ALA A 65 8.33 -1.23 11.29
C ALA A 65 9.20 -0.45 12.29
N ASP A 66 10.35 0.06 11.85
CA ASP A 66 11.20 0.92 12.67
C ASP A 66 10.57 2.31 12.73
N PRO A 67 10.25 2.82 13.95
CA PRO A 67 9.53 4.09 14.10
C PRO A 67 10.19 5.30 13.44
N ASP A 68 11.51 5.31 13.30
CA ASP A 68 12.25 6.44 12.71
C ASP A 68 12.22 6.44 11.18
N VAL A 69 12.01 5.28 10.55
CA VAL A 69 12.09 5.15 9.08
C VAL A 69 10.97 5.87 8.35
N PRO A 70 9.68 5.82 8.78
CA PRO A 70 8.61 6.53 8.11
C PRO A 70 8.81 8.05 8.04
N GLU A 71 9.20 8.68 9.14
CA GLU A 71 9.47 10.13 9.18
C GLU A 71 10.67 10.49 8.29
N ARG A 72 11.76 9.72 8.39
CA ARG A 72 12.97 9.92 7.57
C ARG A 72 12.66 9.75 6.10
N LEU A 73 11.90 8.72 5.71
CA LEU A 73 11.49 8.50 4.32
C LEU A 73 10.78 9.72 3.74
N VAL A 74 9.82 10.27 4.46
CA VAL A 74 9.07 11.45 4.00
C VAL A 74 9.97 12.69 3.97
N ALA A 75 10.76 12.92 5.02
CA ALA A 75 11.63 14.10 5.13
C ALA A 75 12.68 14.13 4.01
N ASP A 76 13.38 13.01 3.81
CA ASP A 76 14.44 12.90 2.81
C ASP A 76 13.87 12.95 1.39
N THR A 77 12.70 12.32 1.16
CA THR A 77 12.00 12.41 -0.15
C THR A 77 11.66 13.87 -0.48
N VAL A 78 11.09 14.61 0.48
CA VAL A 78 10.77 16.02 0.27
C VAL A 78 12.02 16.85 0.08
N GLN A 79 13.09 16.58 0.83
CA GLN A 79 14.37 17.29 0.69
C GLN A 79 14.99 17.08 -0.70
N VAL A 80 14.96 15.86 -1.24
CA VAL A 80 15.61 15.50 -2.51
C VAL A 80 14.72 15.77 -3.72
N LEU A 81 13.43 15.43 -3.64
CA LEU A 81 12.49 15.51 -4.76
C LEU A 81 11.57 16.73 -4.72
N GLY A 82 11.62 17.51 -3.62
CA GLY A 82 11.00 18.83 -3.48
C GLY A 82 9.57 18.87 -2.93
N ARG A 83 8.82 17.76 -2.96
CA ARG A 83 7.42 17.69 -2.51
C ARG A 83 6.94 16.26 -2.26
N ILE A 84 5.71 16.10 -1.81
CA ILE A 84 5.00 14.82 -1.76
C ILE A 84 3.53 15.05 -2.12
N ASP A 85 3.05 14.41 -3.20
CA ASP A 85 1.66 14.52 -3.68
C ASP A 85 0.83 13.27 -3.36
N ALA A 86 1.50 12.13 -3.25
CA ALA A 86 0.86 10.88 -2.89
C ALA A 86 1.69 10.06 -1.91
N LEU A 87 1.02 9.42 -0.95
CA LEU A 87 1.57 8.35 -0.13
C LEU A 87 0.76 7.08 -0.37
N VAL A 88 1.43 5.99 -0.69
CA VAL A 88 0.82 4.66 -0.76
C VAL A 88 1.42 3.76 0.32
N ASN A 89 0.66 3.50 1.36
CA ASN A 89 1.00 2.53 2.39
C ASN A 89 0.67 1.13 1.87
N ASN A 90 1.66 0.49 1.26
CA ASN A 90 1.51 -0.85 0.69
C ASN A 90 2.32 -1.92 1.46
N ALA A 91 3.36 -1.54 2.19
CA ALA A 91 4.10 -2.49 3.02
C ALA A 91 3.14 -3.25 3.94
N GLY A 92 3.29 -4.56 4.01
CA GLY A 92 2.43 -5.40 4.83
C GLY A 92 2.95 -6.83 4.94
N LEU A 93 2.60 -7.47 6.05
CA LEU A 93 2.93 -8.85 6.36
C LEU A 93 1.66 -9.69 6.44
N SER A 94 1.59 -10.75 5.63
CA SER A 94 0.51 -11.73 5.70
C SER A 94 0.93 -12.89 6.58
N THR A 95 0.69 -12.78 7.89
CA THR A 95 0.96 -13.84 8.85
C THR A 95 -0.21 -14.84 8.84
N ALA A 96 0.02 -16.01 8.24
CA ALA A 96 -0.94 -17.12 8.22
C ALA A 96 -0.52 -18.21 9.21
N LYS A 97 -1.20 -18.27 10.38
CA LYS A 97 -0.87 -19.19 11.47
C LYS A 97 -2.11 -19.52 12.31
N PRO A 98 -2.33 -20.77 12.72
CA PRO A 98 -3.44 -21.13 13.60
C PRO A 98 -3.44 -20.25 14.87
N PHE A 99 -4.64 -19.80 15.30
CA PHE A 99 -4.75 -18.84 16.40
C PHE A 99 -4.01 -19.29 17.69
N LEU A 100 -4.11 -20.56 18.04
CA LEU A 100 -3.46 -21.11 19.25
C LEU A 100 -1.93 -21.19 19.15
N GLU A 101 -1.36 -21.01 17.97
CA GLU A 101 0.08 -21.05 17.70
C GLU A 101 0.68 -19.65 17.52
N LEU A 102 -0.18 -18.61 17.43
CA LEU A 102 0.27 -17.22 17.34
C LEU A 102 1.00 -16.79 18.61
N THR A 103 2.11 -16.11 18.43
CA THR A 103 2.91 -15.52 19.51
C THR A 103 2.65 -14.03 19.61
N VAL A 104 3.10 -13.42 20.71
CA VAL A 104 3.10 -11.94 20.85
C VAL A 104 3.98 -11.32 19.77
N ASP A 105 5.12 -11.92 19.44
CA ASP A 105 6.02 -11.42 18.39
C ASP A 105 5.35 -11.44 17.01
N ASP A 106 4.52 -12.46 16.68
CA ASP A 106 3.73 -12.49 15.45
C ASP A 106 2.72 -11.33 15.39
N PHE A 107 2.10 -11.02 16.54
CA PHE A 107 1.16 -9.91 16.69
C PHE A 107 1.88 -8.57 16.53
N ASP A 108 2.94 -8.36 17.32
CA ASP A 108 3.67 -7.09 17.35
C ASP A 108 4.27 -6.79 15.97
N LEU A 109 4.95 -7.75 15.34
CA LEU A 109 5.55 -7.55 14.02
C LEU A 109 4.49 -7.20 12.95
N THR A 110 3.33 -7.88 12.97
CA THR A 110 2.27 -7.61 12.00
C THR A 110 1.70 -6.19 12.21
N PHE A 111 1.41 -5.81 13.47
CA PHE A 111 0.89 -4.47 13.77
C PHE A 111 1.94 -3.37 13.56
N ASP A 112 3.20 -3.64 13.82
CA ASP A 112 4.29 -2.71 13.61
C ASP A 112 4.44 -2.34 12.13
N VAL A 113 4.36 -3.33 11.24
CA VAL A 113 4.46 -3.08 9.80
C VAL A 113 3.15 -2.52 9.25
N ASP A 114 2.02 -3.22 9.45
CA ASP A 114 0.77 -2.96 8.74
C ASP A 114 0.03 -1.73 9.28
N VAL A 115 0.14 -1.46 10.60
CA VAL A 115 -0.62 -0.39 11.26
C VAL A 115 0.29 0.76 11.69
N ARG A 116 1.26 0.49 12.59
CA ARG A 116 2.13 1.55 13.13
C ARG A 116 2.95 2.25 12.05
N GLY A 117 3.60 1.49 11.19
CA GLY A 117 4.40 2.04 10.09
C GLY A 117 3.56 2.88 9.14
N SER A 118 2.37 2.38 8.77
CA SER A 118 1.41 3.11 7.93
C SER A 118 0.89 4.39 8.60
N PHE A 119 0.60 4.34 9.91
CA PHE A 119 0.19 5.50 10.69
C PHE A 119 1.28 6.58 10.72
N LEU A 120 2.51 6.20 11.03
CA LEU A 120 3.63 7.15 11.11
C LEU A 120 3.93 7.77 9.74
N ALA A 121 3.94 6.98 8.67
CA ALA A 121 4.13 7.49 7.31
C ALA A 121 2.99 8.44 6.90
N ALA A 122 1.73 8.09 7.21
CA ALA A 122 0.59 8.95 6.94
C ALA A 122 0.68 10.27 7.71
N GLN A 123 1.09 10.24 8.98
CA GLN A 123 1.24 11.44 9.80
C GLN A 123 2.36 12.35 9.26
N ALA A 124 3.52 11.78 8.92
CA ALA A 124 4.63 12.53 8.36
C ALA A 124 4.27 13.15 6.99
N ALA A 125 3.64 12.36 6.11
CA ALA A 125 3.20 12.83 4.80
C ALA A 125 2.13 13.93 4.92
N ALA A 126 1.13 13.74 5.78
CA ALA A 126 0.03 14.71 5.96
C ALA A 126 0.54 16.07 6.44
N ARG A 127 1.55 16.12 7.34
CA ARG A 127 2.18 17.38 7.74
C ARG A 127 2.75 18.15 6.55
N ARG A 128 3.43 17.46 5.61
CA ARG A 128 4.00 18.08 4.40
C ARG A 128 2.92 18.45 3.38
N MET A 129 1.95 17.57 3.17
CA MET A 129 0.84 17.80 2.26
C MET A 129 -0.02 18.99 2.68
N LYS A 130 -0.27 19.17 4.00
CA LYS A 130 -0.96 20.33 4.54
C LYS A 130 -0.27 21.65 4.12
N ASP A 131 1.04 21.73 4.28
CA ASP A 131 1.81 22.94 3.95
C ASP A 131 1.84 23.21 2.41
N GLN A 132 1.60 22.17 1.60
CA GLN A 132 1.56 22.23 0.14
C GLN A 132 0.15 22.51 -0.42
N GLY A 133 -0.88 22.49 0.43
CA GLY A 133 -2.27 22.71 0.04
C GLY A 133 -3.02 21.46 -0.43
N GLY A 134 -2.56 20.27 -0.10
CA GLY A 134 -3.28 19.02 -0.35
C GLY A 134 -2.41 17.85 -0.77
N GLY A 135 -3.05 16.69 -0.97
CA GLY A 135 -2.41 15.45 -1.38
C GLY A 135 -3.37 14.26 -1.36
N SER A 136 -2.83 13.06 -1.60
CA SER A 136 -3.60 11.81 -1.55
C SER A 136 -2.86 10.74 -0.77
N ILE A 137 -3.55 10.07 0.15
CA ILE A 137 -3.05 8.91 0.88
C ILE A 137 -3.89 7.70 0.49
N VAL A 138 -3.25 6.63 0.05
CA VAL A 138 -3.90 5.35 -0.27
C VAL A 138 -3.30 4.25 0.59
N ASN A 139 -4.15 3.58 1.37
CA ASN A 139 -3.75 2.45 2.20
C ASN A 139 -4.14 1.14 1.52
N ILE A 140 -3.18 0.24 1.27
CA ILE A 140 -3.46 -1.09 0.75
C ILE A 140 -3.85 -1.99 1.91
N THR A 141 -5.14 -2.23 2.02
CA THR A 141 -5.72 -3.11 3.04
C THR A 141 -5.84 -4.55 2.51
N SER A 142 -6.98 -5.19 2.61
CA SER A 142 -7.28 -6.52 2.10
C SER A 142 -8.80 -6.74 2.17
N VAL A 143 -9.34 -7.68 1.40
CA VAL A 143 -10.69 -8.20 1.65
C VAL A 143 -10.87 -8.67 3.09
N HIS A 144 -9.78 -9.03 3.79
CA HIS A 144 -9.80 -9.37 5.21
C HIS A 144 -10.02 -8.19 6.15
N GLU A 145 -10.09 -6.96 5.64
CA GLU A 145 -10.71 -5.82 6.35
C GLU A 145 -12.22 -6.07 6.60
N HIS A 146 -12.87 -6.82 5.71
CA HIS A 146 -14.31 -7.01 5.66
C HIS A 146 -14.76 -8.42 6.04
N ILE A 147 -13.99 -9.44 5.70
CA ILE A 147 -14.33 -10.84 5.92
C ILE A 147 -13.24 -11.60 6.69
N PRO A 148 -13.62 -12.50 7.60
CA PRO A 148 -12.66 -13.35 8.31
C PRO A 148 -12.12 -14.46 7.42
N ARG A 149 -10.94 -14.99 7.80
CA ARG A 149 -10.38 -16.22 7.24
C ARG A 149 -9.66 -16.99 8.36
N PRO A 150 -9.85 -18.32 8.47
CA PRO A 150 -9.08 -19.13 9.40
C PRO A 150 -7.56 -18.92 9.22
N SER A 151 -6.82 -18.93 10.30
CA SER A 151 -5.38 -18.70 10.37
C SER A 151 -4.90 -17.26 10.07
N PHE A 152 -5.78 -16.30 9.81
CA PHE A 152 -5.44 -14.91 9.49
C PHE A 152 -5.85 -13.91 10.59
N ALA A 153 -6.05 -14.36 11.82
CA ALA A 153 -6.64 -13.53 12.89
C ALA A 153 -5.92 -12.19 13.09
N VAL A 154 -4.59 -12.20 13.24
CA VAL A 154 -3.80 -10.97 13.46
C VAL A 154 -3.76 -10.10 12.22
N TYR A 155 -3.53 -10.70 11.05
CA TYR A 155 -3.52 -9.99 9.77
C TYR A 155 -4.87 -9.31 9.47
N ALA A 156 -5.98 -10.02 9.61
CA ALA A 156 -7.31 -9.47 9.39
C ALA A 156 -7.59 -8.30 10.36
N ALA A 157 -7.23 -8.45 11.64
CA ALA A 157 -7.35 -7.40 12.62
C ALA A 157 -6.52 -6.14 12.25
N ALA A 158 -5.28 -6.32 11.81
CA ALA A 158 -4.42 -5.23 11.35
C ALA A 158 -5.00 -4.52 10.12
N LYS A 159 -5.50 -5.28 9.12
CA LYS A 159 -6.11 -4.68 7.92
C LYS A 159 -7.43 -3.97 8.22
N ALA A 160 -8.24 -4.49 9.15
CA ALA A 160 -9.44 -3.80 9.63
C ALA A 160 -9.09 -2.51 10.40
N ALA A 161 -8.04 -2.53 11.23
CA ALA A 161 -7.54 -1.35 11.92
C ALA A 161 -7.07 -0.28 10.92
N LEU A 162 -6.30 -0.67 9.88
CA LEU A 162 -5.85 0.25 8.82
C LEU A 162 -7.02 0.83 8.02
N GLY A 163 -8.05 0.02 7.72
CA GLY A 163 -9.26 0.48 7.05
C GLY A 163 -10.04 1.51 7.87
N MET A 164 -10.19 1.28 9.19
CA MET A 164 -10.83 2.27 10.07
C MET A 164 -9.98 3.52 10.24
N LEU A 165 -8.66 3.39 10.36
CA LEU A 165 -7.74 4.53 10.37
C LEU A 165 -7.90 5.39 9.11
N SER A 166 -8.01 4.77 7.93
CA SER A 166 -8.22 5.49 6.67
C SER A 166 -9.46 6.37 6.69
N ARG A 167 -10.57 5.86 7.23
CA ARG A 167 -11.84 6.60 7.34
C ARG A 167 -11.73 7.80 8.30
N ASN A 168 -11.08 7.62 9.45
CA ASN A 168 -10.86 8.72 10.39
C ASN A 168 -9.95 9.79 9.80
N LEU A 169 -8.83 9.40 9.19
CA LEU A 169 -7.91 10.34 8.54
C LEU A 169 -8.59 11.10 7.39
N ALA A 170 -9.51 10.48 6.65
CA ALA A 170 -10.27 11.15 5.59
C ALA A 170 -11.11 12.32 6.12
N LEU A 171 -11.67 12.19 7.32
CA LEU A 171 -12.44 13.26 7.96
C LEU A 171 -11.53 14.36 8.53
N GLU A 172 -10.47 13.96 9.24
CA GLU A 172 -9.58 14.91 9.92
C GLU A 172 -8.71 15.72 8.95
N LEU A 173 -8.35 15.14 7.79
CA LEU A 173 -7.43 15.76 6.84
C LEU A 173 -8.13 16.47 5.67
N ALA A 174 -9.44 16.36 5.56
CA ALA A 174 -10.22 16.96 4.48
C ALA A 174 -10.09 18.50 4.44
N GLU A 175 -10.05 19.15 5.61
CA GLU A 175 -9.87 20.60 5.71
C GLU A 175 -8.56 21.12 5.07
N PHE A 176 -7.54 20.23 4.97
CA PHE A 176 -6.25 20.53 4.36
C PHE A 176 -6.17 20.14 2.88
N GLY A 177 -7.29 19.71 2.27
CA GLY A 177 -7.31 19.23 0.89
C GLY A 177 -6.63 17.86 0.70
N ILE A 178 -6.45 17.08 1.77
CA ILE A 178 -5.84 15.76 1.72
C ILE A 178 -6.94 14.70 1.68
N ARG A 179 -6.90 13.86 0.64
CA ARG A 179 -7.83 12.74 0.49
C ARG A 179 -7.20 11.46 1.01
N VAL A 180 -7.98 10.63 1.70
CA VAL A 180 -7.49 9.34 2.22
C VAL A 180 -8.47 8.25 1.83
N ASN A 181 -8.00 7.22 1.13
CA ASN A 181 -8.80 6.08 0.71
C ASN A 181 -8.05 4.77 0.99
N SER A 182 -8.75 3.66 0.98
CA SER A 182 -8.16 2.32 1.00
C SER A 182 -8.52 1.52 -0.25
N VAL A 183 -7.61 0.65 -0.64
CA VAL A 183 -7.84 -0.40 -1.64
C VAL A 183 -7.72 -1.73 -0.91
N ALA A 184 -8.74 -2.57 -1.05
CA ALA A 184 -8.86 -3.87 -0.39
C ALA A 184 -8.75 -5.00 -1.44
N PRO A 185 -7.54 -5.45 -1.81
CA PRO A 185 -7.37 -6.52 -2.77
C PRO A 185 -7.84 -7.86 -2.22
N GLY A 186 -8.41 -8.69 -3.10
CA GLY A 186 -8.57 -10.12 -2.89
C GLY A 186 -7.31 -10.90 -3.23
N VAL A 187 -7.47 -11.97 -4.00
CA VAL A 187 -6.35 -12.79 -4.48
C VAL A 187 -5.66 -12.07 -5.64
N ILE A 188 -4.45 -11.60 -5.42
CA ILE A 188 -3.60 -10.97 -6.44
C ILE A 188 -2.38 -11.86 -6.69
N ALA A 189 -2.16 -12.26 -7.93
CA ALA A 189 -1.01 -13.08 -8.31
C ALA A 189 0.28 -12.27 -8.27
N THR A 190 1.12 -12.55 -7.28
CA THR A 190 2.43 -11.92 -7.12
C THR A 190 3.52 -13.00 -7.20
N PRO A 191 4.80 -12.67 -7.41
CA PRO A 191 5.88 -13.66 -7.39
C PRO A 191 5.92 -14.50 -6.10
N ARG A 192 5.48 -13.92 -4.97
CA ARG A 192 5.47 -14.58 -3.67
C ARG A 192 4.40 -15.67 -3.55
N ASN A 193 3.23 -15.50 -4.20
CA ASN A 193 2.06 -16.36 -3.97
C ASN A 193 1.44 -16.94 -5.25
N LYS A 194 2.15 -16.92 -6.37
CA LYS A 194 1.60 -17.31 -7.68
C LYS A 194 0.90 -18.68 -7.67
N ALA A 195 1.56 -19.70 -7.10
CA ALA A 195 0.98 -21.05 -7.03
C ALA A 195 -0.26 -21.13 -6.13
N ASP A 196 -0.31 -20.35 -5.03
CA ASP A 196 -1.47 -20.30 -4.15
C ASP A 196 -2.59 -19.50 -4.76
N ALA A 197 -2.30 -18.43 -5.48
CA ALA A 197 -3.26 -17.64 -6.21
C ALA A 197 -3.99 -18.47 -7.27
N GLU A 198 -3.26 -19.25 -8.06
CA GLU A 198 -3.84 -20.15 -9.08
C GLU A 198 -4.77 -21.21 -8.47
N ARG A 199 -4.49 -21.69 -7.25
CA ARG A 199 -5.37 -22.63 -6.56
C ARG A 199 -6.69 -22.01 -6.09
N LEU A 200 -6.73 -20.70 -5.89
CA LEU A 200 -7.92 -19.97 -5.46
C LEU A 200 -8.76 -19.44 -6.63
N ASP A 201 -8.37 -19.68 -7.89
CA ASP A 201 -9.13 -19.26 -9.07
C ASP A 201 -10.63 -19.67 -9.01
N PRO A 202 -10.99 -20.89 -8.58
CA PRO A 202 -12.40 -21.30 -8.50
C PRO A 202 -13.22 -20.50 -7.48
N GLU A 203 -12.56 -19.85 -6.51
CA GLU A 203 -13.22 -19.03 -5.49
C GLU A 203 -13.44 -17.59 -5.97
N VAL A 204 -12.92 -17.22 -7.14
CA VAL A 204 -13.05 -15.88 -7.72
C VAL A 204 -14.09 -15.91 -8.85
N PRO A 205 -15.22 -15.18 -8.77
CA PRO A 205 -16.24 -15.16 -9.82
C PRO A 205 -15.71 -14.77 -11.22
N LEU A 206 -14.71 -13.92 -11.31
CA LEU A 206 -14.06 -13.60 -12.59
C LEU A 206 -13.14 -14.72 -13.11
N GLY A 207 -13.01 -15.86 -12.41
CA GLY A 207 -12.31 -17.06 -12.83
C GLY A 207 -10.79 -16.92 -12.90
N ARG A 208 -10.22 -15.91 -12.24
CA ARG A 208 -8.76 -15.71 -12.18
C ARG A 208 -8.38 -14.82 -10.99
N PRO A 209 -7.13 -14.90 -10.52
CA PRO A 209 -6.59 -13.90 -9.60
C PRO A 209 -6.47 -12.54 -10.31
N GLY A 210 -6.48 -11.46 -9.54
CA GLY A 210 -6.10 -10.14 -10.02
C GLY A 210 -4.61 -10.05 -10.30
N LYS A 211 -4.22 -9.05 -11.08
CA LYS A 211 -2.81 -8.72 -11.36
C LYS A 211 -2.38 -7.49 -10.56
N PRO A 212 -1.11 -7.39 -10.14
CA PRO A 212 -0.59 -6.19 -9.48
C PRO A 212 -0.85 -4.89 -10.24
N GLU A 213 -0.80 -4.93 -11.58
CA GLU A 213 -1.01 -3.78 -12.46
C GLU A 213 -2.47 -3.28 -12.41
N GLU A 214 -3.44 -4.18 -12.14
CA GLU A 214 -4.84 -3.79 -11.97
C GLU A 214 -5.03 -3.00 -10.68
N VAL A 215 -4.33 -3.39 -9.60
CA VAL A 215 -4.31 -2.61 -8.34
C VAL A 215 -3.62 -1.27 -8.55
N ALA A 216 -2.48 -1.26 -9.24
CA ALA A 216 -1.74 -0.04 -9.55
C ALA A 216 -2.56 0.96 -10.36
N ALA A 217 -3.41 0.49 -11.28
CA ALA A 217 -4.30 1.35 -12.06
C ALA A 217 -5.32 2.09 -11.18
N LEU A 218 -5.95 1.41 -10.22
CA LEU A 218 -6.88 2.04 -9.28
C LEU A 218 -6.16 3.01 -8.33
N VAL A 219 -4.99 2.64 -7.82
CA VAL A 219 -4.18 3.50 -6.95
C VAL A 219 -3.78 4.78 -7.68
N ALA A 220 -3.32 4.68 -8.93
CA ALA A 220 -2.95 5.84 -9.74
C ALA A 220 -4.15 6.76 -9.97
N TRP A 221 -5.34 6.21 -10.27
CA TRP A 221 -6.57 7.00 -10.39
C TRP A 221 -6.93 7.70 -9.08
N LEU A 222 -6.88 7.00 -7.93
CA LEU A 222 -7.15 7.59 -6.61
C LEU A 222 -6.18 8.74 -6.27
N CYS A 223 -4.96 8.71 -6.78
CA CYS A 223 -3.96 9.76 -6.60
C CYS A 223 -4.04 10.87 -7.65
N SER A 224 -4.88 10.73 -8.68
CA SER A 224 -5.03 11.72 -9.76
C SER A 224 -6.03 12.83 -9.45
N ASP A 225 -6.07 13.84 -10.34
CA ASP A 225 -7.05 14.93 -10.28
C ASP A 225 -8.46 14.49 -10.72
N GLU A 226 -8.61 13.27 -11.25
CA GLU A 226 -9.92 12.71 -11.61
C GLU A 226 -10.68 12.20 -10.37
N ALA A 227 -10.00 11.98 -9.24
CA ALA A 227 -10.56 11.47 -7.99
C ALA A 227 -10.74 12.56 -6.90
N THR A 228 -10.88 13.83 -7.27
CA THR A 228 -10.89 14.96 -6.32
C THR A 228 -12.06 14.95 -5.33
N TYR A 229 -13.16 14.27 -5.66
CA TYR A 229 -14.34 14.14 -4.77
C TYR A 229 -14.43 12.78 -4.08
N VAL A 230 -13.29 12.05 -4.02
CA VAL A 230 -13.21 10.70 -3.47
C VAL A 230 -12.30 10.67 -2.25
N THR A 231 -12.91 10.52 -1.05
CA THR A 231 -12.21 10.36 0.22
C THR A 231 -13.01 9.48 1.18
N GLY A 232 -12.36 8.76 2.09
CA GLY A 232 -12.98 7.90 3.10
C GLY A 232 -13.53 6.57 2.58
N SER A 233 -13.27 6.21 1.31
CA SER A 233 -13.80 5.00 0.68
C SER A 233 -12.81 3.84 0.77
N SER A 234 -13.38 2.62 0.89
CA SER A 234 -12.64 1.36 0.73
C SER A 234 -13.08 0.70 -0.57
N TYR A 235 -12.14 0.51 -1.49
CA TYR A 235 -12.36 -0.07 -2.81
C TYR A 235 -11.96 -1.54 -2.81
N VAL A 236 -12.95 -2.42 -2.80
CA VAL A 236 -12.71 -3.87 -2.91
C VAL A 236 -12.36 -4.22 -4.35
N MET A 237 -11.21 -4.92 -4.52
CA MET A 237 -10.71 -5.41 -5.81
C MET A 237 -10.44 -6.91 -5.72
N ASP A 238 -11.46 -7.73 -5.86
CA ASP A 238 -11.41 -9.17 -5.54
C ASP A 238 -12.03 -10.08 -6.60
N GLY A 239 -12.41 -9.52 -7.75
CA GLY A 239 -13.10 -10.28 -8.79
C GLY A 239 -14.49 -10.78 -8.38
N GLY A 240 -15.09 -10.17 -7.35
CA GLY A 240 -16.40 -10.55 -6.82
C GLY A 240 -16.36 -11.57 -5.68
N MET A 241 -15.18 -11.94 -5.19
CA MET A 241 -14.98 -13.02 -4.23
C MET A 241 -15.80 -12.86 -2.95
N ILE A 242 -15.85 -11.67 -2.34
CA ILE A 242 -16.59 -11.46 -1.09
C ILE A 242 -18.09 -11.23 -1.28
N GLN A 243 -18.58 -11.15 -2.52
CA GLN A 243 -20.00 -11.00 -2.83
C GLN A 243 -20.72 -12.36 -2.99
N GLN A 244 -19.99 -13.47 -2.92
CA GLN A 244 -20.57 -14.79 -3.09
C GLN A 244 -21.47 -15.15 -1.89
N VAL A 245 -22.71 -15.47 -2.17
CA VAL A 245 -23.59 -16.14 -1.21
C VAL A 245 -23.27 -17.62 -1.24
N VAL A 246 -23.03 -18.24 -0.09
CA VAL A 246 -22.88 -19.69 0.00
C VAL A 246 -24.19 -20.32 -0.49
N THR A 247 -24.21 -20.84 -1.71
CA THR A 247 -25.31 -21.68 -2.19
C THR A 247 -25.16 -23.05 -1.56
N VAL A 248 -26.07 -23.38 -0.65
CA VAL A 248 -26.18 -24.78 -0.17
C VAL A 248 -26.62 -25.60 -1.40
N PRO A 249 -25.85 -26.64 -1.79
CA PRO A 249 -26.31 -27.53 -2.87
C PRO A 249 -27.71 -28.08 -2.53
N ALA A 250 -28.62 -28.01 -3.49
CA ALA A 250 -29.95 -28.57 -3.37
C ALA A 250 -29.90 -30.08 -3.27
#